data_1d9536456f62d0d06f5c740b8ce027be
#
_entry.id   1d9536456f62d0d06f5c740b8ce027be
#
_cell.length_a   1.000
_cell.length_b   1.000
_cell.length_c   1.000
_cell.angle_alpha   90.00
_cell.angle_beta   90.00
_cell.angle_gamma   90.00
#
_symmetry.space_group_name_H-M   'P 1'
#
loop_
_entity.id
_entity.type
_entity.pdbx_description
1 polymer ?
#
loop_
_entity_poly.entity_id
_entity_poly.type
_entity_poly.pdbx_seq_one_letter_code
_entity_poly.pdbx_strand_id
1 'polypeptide(L)'
;MHILNVMLGKKAGGVEQAALDYHRALAGQGHRVTNVTRPGAWIDARLDALGAARLSLPHVAEWDPLAAFRLRRMMARLAPDAVIAHSNRALGLCLAASRGRWPVIAVTHNYSIRRVVKADAVLCITRDLCARVADLGVAPGRIFHIPNMVEVDVPVNDAASHRPPAIGTMGRFVEKKGFDLYIDALALMRQRGIEFRAILGGTGDLGERLHARAIAAGLGDLLAFPGWIDDRDGFYAGIDIFCLPSRHEPFGIVAIEAFAHGVALVSTASEGPSEIVDGTNGVLVPVGDAGALADAMADLLADDARRQKTAAAGRAAAVETYSMEAGGRRLSAALAALHSAATPGNL
;
A
#
# COMPACT_ATOMS: atom_id res chain seq x y z
N MET A 1 -7.45 -17.36 16.56
CA MET A 1 -8.16 -16.19 17.13
C MET A 1 -9.28 -15.76 16.21
N HIS A 2 -10.30 -15.08 16.73
CA HIS A 2 -11.34 -14.42 15.94
C HIS A 2 -11.05 -12.90 15.85
N ILE A 3 -10.77 -12.42 14.66
CA ILE A 3 -10.38 -11.02 14.42
C ILE A 3 -11.52 -10.28 13.72
N LEU A 4 -11.87 -9.11 14.24
CA LEU A 4 -12.79 -8.19 13.59
C LEU A 4 -11.97 -7.15 12.81
N ASN A 5 -12.01 -7.23 11.48
CA ASN A 5 -11.25 -6.36 10.56
C ASN A 5 -12.16 -5.25 10.06
N VAL A 6 -11.93 -3.99 10.49
CA VAL A 6 -12.86 -2.88 10.29
C VAL A 6 -12.31 -1.86 9.32
N MET A 7 -12.94 -1.77 8.13
CA MET A 7 -12.62 -0.82 7.08
C MET A 7 -13.88 -0.09 6.61
N LEU A 8 -13.96 1.23 6.81
CA LEU A 8 -15.16 2.04 6.58
C LEU A 8 -15.02 3.03 5.41
N GLY A 9 -13.96 2.92 4.62
CA GLY A 9 -13.78 3.65 3.36
C GLY A 9 -14.73 3.11 2.28
N LYS A 10 -15.10 3.98 1.33
CA LYS A 10 -16.06 3.63 0.26
C LYS A 10 -15.40 3.47 -1.11
N LYS A 11 -14.36 4.27 -1.38
CA LYS A 11 -13.71 4.33 -2.70
C LYS A 11 -12.52 3.38 -2.75
N ALA A 12 -12.10 2.98 -3.96
CA ALA A 12 -10.85 2.27 -4.16
C ALA A 12 -9.64 3.09 -3.67
N GLY A 13 -8.70 2.43 -3.00
CA GLY A 13 -7.47 3.07 -2.51
C GLY A 13 -6.55 2.10 -1.78
N GLY A 14 -5.33 2.54 -1.49
CA GLY A 14 -4.32 1.70 -0.83
C GLY A 14 -4.72 1.24 0.59
N VAL A 15 -5.55 2.01 1.29
CA VAL A 15 -6.03 1.63 2.64
C VAL A 15 -7.07 0.50 2.55
N GLU A 16 -7.96 0.58 1.57
CA GLU A 16 -8.95 -0.45 1.28
C GLU A 16 -8.29 -1.75 0.81
N GLN A 17 -7.27 -1.62 -0.06
CA GLN A 17 -6.45 -2.75 -0.49
C GLN A 17 -5.74 -3.39 0.71
N ALA A 18 -5.06 -2.60 1.54
CA ALA A 18 -4.39 -3.11 2.73
C ALA A 18 -5.34 -3.85 3.69
N ALA A 19 -6.58 -3.38 3.85
CA ALA A 19 -7.56 -4.08 4.68
C ALA A 19 -7.97 -5.45 4.09
N LEU A 20 -8.04 -5.57 2.76
CA LEU A 20 -8.25 -6.83 2.05
C LEU A 20 -7.06 -7.78 2.25
N ASP A 21 -5.84 -7.24 2.15
CA ASP A 21 -4.60 -8.00 2.32
C ASP A 21 -4.45 -8.51 3.76
N TYR A 22 -4.84 -7.70 4.76
CA TYR A 22 -4.93 -8.14 6.16
C TYR A 22 -5.91 -9.30 6.34
N HIS A 23 -7.07 -9.25 5.68
CA HIS A 23 -8.01 -10.39 5.69
C HIS A 23 -7.34 -11.65 5.13
N ARG A 24 -6.74 -11.58 3.94
CA ARG A 24 -6.06 -12.72 3.29
C ARG A 24 -4.93 -13.27 4.14
N ALA A 25 -4.05 -12.39 4.63
CA ALA A 25 -2.91 -12.77 5.44
C ALA A 25 -3.31 -13.47 6.75
N LEU A 26 -4.30 -12.92 7.47
CA LEU A 26 -4.81 -13.50 8.71
C LEU A 26 -5.54 -14.83 8.49
N ALA A 27 -6.38 -14.90 7.46
CA ALA A 27 -7.10 -16.14 7.09
C ALA A 27 -6.10 -17.22 6.68
N GLY A 28 -5.05 -16.89 5.92
CA GLY A 28 -3.96 -17.81 5.55
C GLY A 28 -3.17 -18.36 6.75
N GLN A 29 -3.19 -17.66 7.89
CA GLN A 29 -2.61 -18.14 9.16
C GLN A 29 -3.62 -18.87 10.07
N GLY A 30 -4.80 -19.22 9.54
CA GLY A 30 -5.82 -19.97 10.27
C GLY A 30 -6.62 -19.12 11.28
N HIS A 31 -6.54 -17.80 11.23
CA HIS A 31 -7.41 -16.94 12.03
C HIS A 31 -8.82 -16.87 11.41
N ARG A 32 -9.85 -16.84 12.26
CA ARG A 32 -11.20 -16.49 11.83
C ARG A 32 -11.27 -14.98 11.67
N VAL A 33 -11.58 -14.47 10.47
CA VAL A 33 -11.67 -13.05 10.20
C VAL A 33 -13.09 -12.69 9.80
N THR A 34 -13.69 -11.72 10.52
CA THR A 34 -14.96 -11.10 10.13
C THR A 34 -14.70 -9.66 9.74
N ASN A 35 -15.05 -9.30 8.50
CA ASN A 35 -14.83 -7.93 8.00
C ASN A 35 -16.05 -7.07 8.31
N VAL A 36 -15.84 -5.83 8.76
CA VAL A 36 -16.89 -4.83 8.92
C VAL A 36 -16.64 -3.71 7.94
N THR A 37 -17.58 -3.51 7.02
CA THR A 37 -17.46 -2.54 5.94
C THR A 37 -18.64 -1.58 5.91
N ARG A 38 -18.49 -0.48 5.18
CA ARG A 38 -19.61 0.43 4.89
C ARG A 38 -20.40 -0.13 3.69
N PRO A 39 -21.75 -0.03 3.69
CA PRO A 39 -22.56 -0.50 2.55
C PRO A 39 -22.11 0.08 1.21
N GLY A 40 -21.91 -0.77 0.21
CA GLY A 40 -21.48 -0.41 -1.14
C GLY A 40 -20.02 0.10 -1.19
N ALA A 41 -19.17 -0.38 -0.29
CA ALA A 41 -17.74 -0.11 -0.35
C ALA A 41 -17.08 -0.93 -1.48
N TRP A 42 -16.04 -0.34 -2.09
CA TRP A 42 -15.25 -1.00 -3.14
C TRP A 42 -14.72 -2.40 -2.73
N ILE A 43 -14.41 -2.56 -1.46
CA ILE A 43 -13.89 -3.82 -0.89
C ILE A 43 -14.97 -4.92 -0.80
N ASP A 44 -16.26 -4.57 -0.78
CA ASP A 44 -17.37 -5.52 -0.56
C ASP A 44 -17.37 -6.67 -1.56
N ALA A 45 -17.38 -6.36 -2.86
CA ALA A 45 -17.39 -7.36 -3.93
C ALA A 45 -16.15 -8.28 -3.90
N ARG A 46 -15.00 -7.76 -3.47
CA ARG A 46 -13.75 -8.49 -3.37
C ARG A 46 -13.74 -9.46 -2.18
N LEU A 47 -14.29 -9.04 -1.06
CA LEU A 47 -14.50 -9.91 0.10
C LEU A 47 -15.52 -11.01 -0.21
N ASP A 48 -16.61 -10.66 -0.91
CA ASP A 48 -17.63 -11.61 -1.33
C ASP A 48 -17.05 -12.67 -2.31
N ALA A 49 -16.18 -12.25 -3.24
CA ALA A 49 -15.48 -13.17 -4.15
C ALA A 49 -14.52 -14.13 -3.42
N LEU A 50 -14.00 -13.74 -2.26
CA LEU A 50 -13.20 -14.62 -1.39
C LEU A 50 -14.04 -15.51 -0.47
N GLY A 51 -15.36 -15.41 -0.50
CA GLY A 51 -16.22 -16.09 0.48
C GLY A 51 -16.02 -15.59 1.92
N ALA A 52 -15.47 -14.39 2.10
CA ALA A 52 -15.10 -13.84 3.39
C ALA A 52 -16.33 -13.42 4.21
N ALA A 53 -16.34 -13.75 5.51
CA ALA A 53 -17.39 -13.29 6.41
C ALA A 53 -17.40 -11.76 6.50
N ARG A 54 -18.53 -11.13 6.19
CA ARG A 54 -18.69 -9.69 6.13
C ARG A 54 -19.96 -9.22 6.82
N LEU A 55 -19.85 -8.11 7.55
CA LEU A 55 -20.96 -7.39 8.16
C LEU A 55 -20.98 -5.94 7.67
N SER A 56 -22.15 -5.44 7.40
CA SER A 56 -22.32 -4.05 6.94
C SER A 56 -22.63 -3.12 8.12
N LEU A 57 -21.87 -2.01 8.20
CA LEU A 57 -22.04 -0.97 9.21
C LEU A 57 -22.37 0.38 8.55
N PRO A 58 -23.65 0.71 8.36
CA PRO A 58 -24.04 2.04 7.93
C PRO A 58 -23.61 3.08 8.97
N HIS A 59 -22.96 4.16 8.54
CA HIS A 59 -22.57 5.29 9.38
C HIS A 59 -22.60 6.60 8.60
N VAL A 60 -22.87 7.70 9.30
CA VAL A 60 -22.99 9.04 8.72
C VAL A 60 -21.72 9.86 8.99
N ALA A 61 -21.17 9.77 10.20
CA ALA A 61 -20.03 10.56 10.65
C ALA A 61 -18.99 9.72 11.42
N GLU A 62 -17.84 10.31 11.71
CA GLU A 62 -16.77 9.67 12.50
C GLU A 62 -17.19 9.35 13.95
N TRP A 63 -18.15 10.11 14.51
CA TRP A 63 -18.64 9.99 15.87
C TRP A 63 -20.14 9.63 15.93
N ASP A 64 -20.59 8.78 15.02
CA ASP A 64 -21.97 8.29 14.93
C ASP A 64 -22.29 7.35 16.10
N PRO A 65 -23.09 7.79 17.10
CA PRO A 65 -23.37 6.97 18.28
C PRO A 65 -24.23 5.74 17.95
N LEU A 66 -25.06 5.83 16.91
CA LEU A 66 -25.88 4.70 16.48
C LEU A 66 -25.02 3.63 15.80
N ALA A 67 -24.04 4.05 14.98
CA ALA A 67 -23.07 3.15 14.40
C ALA A 67 -22.18 2.49 15.48
N ALA A 68 -21.73 3.26 16.47
CA ALA A 68 -20.97 2.72 17.60
C ALA A 68 -21.79 1.70 18.41
N PHE A 69 -23.08 1.97 18.64
CA PHE A 69 -23.99 1.03 19.33
C PHE A 69 -24.20 -0.25 18.51
N ARG A 70 -24.41 -0.13 17.18
CA ARG A 70 -24.53 -1.30 16.27
C ARG A 70 -23.25 -2.13 16.27
N LEU A 71 -22.09 -1.46 16.15
CA LEU A 71 -20.79 -2.12 16.16
C LEU A 71 -20.54 -2.85 17.50
N ARG A 72 -20.91 -2.23 18.63
CA ARG A 72 -20.85 -2.88 19.94
C ARG A 72 -21.72 -4.14 20.01
N ARG A 73 -22.91 -4.12 19.43
CA ARG A 73 -23.77 -5.35 19.37
C ARG A 73 -23.17 -6.43 18.50
N MET A 74 -22.51 -6.05 17.38
CA MET A 74 -21.77 -7.00 16.55
C MET A 74 -20.60 -7.62 17.34
N MET A 75 -19.79 -6.80 18.02
CA MET A 75 -18.69 -7.27 18.88
C MET A 75 -19.19 -8.20 20.00
N ALA A 76 -20.30 -7.85 20.66
CA ALA A 76 -20.87 -8.66 21.72
C ALA A 76 -21.35 -10.04 21.24
N ARG A 77 -21.87 -10.14 20.01
CA ARG A 77 -22.32 -11.41 19.41
C ARG A 77 -21.15 -12.26 18.90
N LEU A 78 -20.13 -11.61 18.34
CA LEU A 78 -18.98 -12.28 17.73
C LEU A 78 -17.92 -12.66 18.75
N ALA A 79 -17.85 -11.93 19.87
CA ALA A 79 -16.83 -12.05 20.91
C ALA A 79 -15.41 -12.14 20.30
N PRO A 80 -14.97 -11.11 19.50
CA PRO A 80 -13.67 -11.17 18.87
C PRO A 80 -12.54 -11.09 19.91
N ASP A 81 -11.43 -11.76 19.62
CA ASP A 81 -10.22 -11.66 20.43
C ASP A 81 -9.50 -10.30 20.23
N ALA A 82 -9.64 -9.71 19.03
CA ALA A 82 -9.12 -8.38 18.72
C ALA A 82 -9.90 -7.71 17.60
N VAL A 83 -9.84 -6.37 17.57
CA VAL A 83 -10.45 -5.50 16.55
C VAL A 83 -9.37 -4.70 15.87
N ILE A 84 -9.17 -4.87 14.57
CA ILE A 84 -8.19 -4.11 13.76
C ILE A 84 -8.95 -3.01 13.03
N ALA A 85 -8.51 -1.77 13.18
CA ALA A 85 -9.14 -0.59 12.61
C ALA A 85 -8.24 0.07 11.55
N HIS A 86 -8.72 0.10 10.29
CA HIS A 86 -8.03 0.70 9.15
C HIS A 86 -8.56 2.11 8.87
N SER A 87 -8.12 3.09 9.54
CA SER A 87 -8.35 4.53 9.42
C SER A 87 -8.77 5.17 10.73
N ASN A 88 -8.56 6.48 10.83
CA ASN A 88 -8.97 7.25 12.02
C ASN A 88 -10.49 7.18 12.29
N ARG A 89 -11.31 7.08 11.23
CA ARG A 89 -12.76 6.93 11.36
C ARG A 89 -13.14 5.58 11.97
N ALA A 90 -12.57 4.50 11.42
CA ALA A 90 -12.79 3.16 11.94
C ALA A 90 -12.32 3.06 13.40
N LEU A 91 -11.14 3.61 13.70
CA LEU A 91 -10.58 3.64 15.06
C LEU A 91 -11.51 4.34 16.05
N GLY A 92 -12.02 5.53 15.71
CA GLY A 92 -12.94 6.27 16.58
C GLY A 92 -14.21 5.48 16.92
N LEU A 93 -14.83 4.84 15.93
CA LEU A 93 -16.00 4.00 16.13
C LEU A 93 -15.69 2.71 16.90
N CYS A 94 -14.56 2.07 16.64
CA CYS A 94 -14.14 0.86 17.36
C CYS A 94 -13.88 1.15 18.84
N LEU A 95 -13.20 2.24 19.18
CA LEU A 95 -12.96 2.66 20.57
C LEU A 95 -14.27 2.96 21.31
N ALA A 96 -15.17 3.72 20.67
CA ALA A 96 -16.48 4.03 21.23
C ALA A 96 -17.37 2.78 21.42
N ALA A 97 -17.26 1.81 20.53
CA ALA A 97 -17.97 0.53 20.60
C ALA A 97 -17.37 -0.41 21.66
N SER A 98 -16.04 -0.55 21.69
CA SER A 98 -15.34 -1.46 22.61
C SER A 98 -15.50 -1.05 24.07
N ARG A 99 -15.33 0.23 24.38
CA ARG A 99 -15.26 0.75 25.76
C ARG A 99 -14.29 -0.04 26.66
N GLY A 100 -13.15 -0.46 26.10
CA GLY A 100 -12.13 -1.22 26.80
C GLY A 100 -12.42 -2.73 26.98
N ARG A 101 -13.54 -3.24 26.44
CA ARG A 101 -13.90 -4.66 26.60
C ARG A 101 -13.18 -5.58 25.59
N TRP A 102 -12.92 -5.07 24.39
CA TRP A 102 -12.20 -5.80 23.33
C TRP A 102 -11.00 -4.97 22.91
N PRO A 103 -9.81 -5.57 22.77
CA PRO A 103 -8.62 -4.86 22.30
C PRO A 103 -8.84 -4.24 20.94
N VAL A 104 -8.58 -2.94 20.79
CA VAL A 104 -8.68 -2.19 19.54
C VAL A 104 -7.28 -1.84 19.07
N ILE A 105 -6.91 -2.35 17.91
CA ILE A 105 -5.61 -2.20 17.26
C ILE A 105 -5.74 -1.23 16.12
N ALA A 106 -4.93 -0.17 16.08
CA ALA A 106 -4.91 0.79 14.99
C ALA A 106 -3.86 0.42 13.95
N VAL A 107 -4.18 0.60 12.66
CA VAL A 107 -3.19 0.51 11.57
C VAL A 107 -2.87 1.91 11.07
N THR A 108 -1.58 2.26 11.00
CA THR A 108 -1.14 3.53 10.41
C THR A 108 -0.98 3.35 8.89
N HIS A 109 -1.79 4.03 8.10
CA HIS A 109 -1.68 4.05 6.64
C HIS A 109 -1.10 5.36 6.09
N ASN A 110 -0.89 6.32 6.96
CA ASN A 110 -0.35 7.64 6.64
C ASN A 110 0.09 8.34 7.94
N TYR A 111 0.62 9.56 7.82
CA TYR A 111 1.15 10.36 8.93
C TYR A 111 0.07 11.06 9.79
N SER A 112 -1.20 10.79 9.59
CA SER A 112 -2.30 11.29 10.44
C SER A 112 -2.47 10.40 11.68
N ILE A 113 -1.43 10.34 12.55
CA ILE A 113 -1.27 9.35 13.62
C ILE A 113 -1.69 9.84 15.02
N ARG A 114 -2.10 11.09 15.20
CA ARG A 114 -2.40 11.62 16.56
C ARG A 114 -3.47 10.83 17.32
N ARG A 115 -4.38 10.16 16.64
CA ARG A 115 -5.46 9.39 17.26
C ARG A 115 -5.07 7.98 17.67
N VAL A 116 -4.01 7.41 17.05
CA VAL A 116 -3.63 6.00 17.28
C VAL A 116 -3.14 5.74 18.71
N VAL A 117 -2.70 6.77 19.44
CA VAL A 117 -2.28 6.66 20.85
C VAL A 117 -3.39 6.15 21.77
N LYS A 118 -4.67 6.25 21.34
CA LYS A 118 -5.84 5.77 22.08
C LYS A 118 -6.12 4.28 21.88
N ALA A 119 -5.49 3.65 20.89
CA ALA A 119 -5.64 2.22 20.61
C ALA A 119 -4.85 1.39 21.64
N ASP A 120 -5.23 0.15 21.85
CA ASP A 120 -4.52 -0.78 22.74
C ASP A 120 -3.16 -1.19 22.15
N ALA A 121 -3.04 -1.21 20.80
CA ALA A 121 -1.78 -1.37 20.08
C ALA A 121 -1.83 -0.68 18.72
N VAL A 122 -0.66 -0.50 18.10
CA VAL A 122 -0.50 0.15 16.80
C VAL A 122 0.35 -0.71 15.88
N LEU A 123 -0.20 -1.00 14.69
CA LEU A 123 0.52 -1.65 13.60
C LEU A 123 0.98 -0.57 12.62
N CYS A 124 2.28 -0.40 12.50
CA CYS A 124 2.90 0.62 11.68
C CYS A 124 3.45 0.03 10.38
N ILE A 125 3.11 0.63 9.25
CA ILE A 125 3.53 0.14 7.93
C ILE A 125 5.00 0.43 7.61
N THR A 126 5.64 1.35 8.33
CA THR A 126 7.06 1.69 8.20
C THR A 126 7.71 1.86 9.58
N ARG A 127 9.04 1.73 9.64
CA ARG A 127 9.82 1.97 10.86
C ARG A 127 9.79 3.43 11.28
N ASP A 128 9.77 4.36 10.31
CA ASP A 128 9.58 5.79 10.58
C ASP A 128 8.25 6.05 11.30
N LEU A 129 7.16 5.43 10.85
CA LEU A 129 5.87 5.52 11.55
C LEU A 129 5.92 4.87 12.95
N CYS A 130 6.66 3.77 13.15
CA CYS A 130 6.87 3.22 14.48
C CYS A 130 7.55 4.24 15.41
N ALA A 131 8.63 4.88 14.95
CA ALA A 131 9.35 5.90 15.72
C ALA A 131 8.44 7.08 16.07
N ARG A 132 7.72 7.61 15.09
CA ARG A 132 6.77 8.72 15.33
C ARG A 132 5.64 8.37 16.29
N VAL A 133 5.15 7.14 16.27
CA VAL A 133 4.13 6.65 17.22
C VAL A 133 4.73 6.54 18.62
N ALA A 134 5.99 6.10 18.75
CA ALA A 134 6.72 6.09 20.02
C ALA A 134 6.92 7.50 20.57
N ASP A 135 7.27 8.48 19.72
CA ASP A 135 7.40 9.88 20.09
C ASP A 135 6.09 10.51 20.62
N LEU A 136 4.95 9.95 20.21
CA LEU A 136 3.63 10.32 20.76
C LEU A 136 3.33 9.68 22.14
N GLY A 137 4.28 8.90 22.70
CA GLY A 137 4.18 8.30 24.03
C GLY A 137 3.53 6.91 24.07
N VAL A 138 3.37 6.23 22.92
CA VAL A 138 2.91 4.84 22.90
C VAL A 138 4.07 3.94 23.34
N ALA A 139 3.83 3.06 24.34
CA ALA A 139 4.84 2.16 24.86
C ALA A 139 5.37 1.20 23.78
N PRO A 140 6.69 0.90 23.74
CA PRO A 140 7.30 0.05 22.72
C PRO A 140 6.63 -1.32 22.54
N GLY A 141 6.20 -1.97 23.63
CA GLY A 141 5.50 -3.26 23.56
C GLY A 141 4.10 -3.22 22.94
N ARG A 142 3.60 -2.03 22.57
CA ARG A 142 2.32 -1.81 21.89
C ARG A 142 2.49 -1.35 20.44
N ILE A 143 3.72 -1.26 19.92
CA ILE A 143 4.05 -0.82 18.58
C ILE A 143 4.65 -1.99 17.81
N PHE A 144 4.06 -2.33 16.66
CA PHE A 144 4.52 -3.43 15.82
C PHE A 144 4.73 -2.95 14.39
N HIS A 145 5.89 -3.28 13.81
CA HIS A 145 6.18 -3.00 12.41
C HIS A 145 5.56 -4.09 11.53
N ILE A 146 4.51 -3.73 10.81
CA ILE A 146 3.78 -4.60 9.88
C ILE A 146 3.72 -3.89 8.53
N PRO A 147 4.69 -4.09 7.64
CA PRO A 147 4.66 -3.54 6.29
C PRO A 147 3.40 -3.97 5.54
N ASN A 148 2.95 -3.16 4.57
CA ASN A 148 1.92 -3.62 3.64
C ASN A 148 2.39 -4.87 2.89
N MET A 149 1.44 -5.65 2.44
CA MET A 149 1.64 -6.95 1.82
C MET A 149 1.22 -6.91 0.36
N VAL A 150 1.70 -7.86 -0.41
CA VAL A 150 1.37 -8.05 -1.82
C VAL A 150 1.19 -9.52 -2.13
N GLU A 151 0.34 -9.83 -3.11
CA GLU A 151 0.27 -11.16 -3.70
C GLU A 151 1.54 -11.43 -4.48
N VAL A 152 2.15 -12.60 -4.27
CA VAL A 152 3.39 -13.00 -4.94
C VAL A 152 3.21 -14.20 -5.88
N ASP A 153 2.06 -14.85 -5.86
CA ASP A 153 1.66 -15.83 -6.86
C ASP A 153 1.02 -15.12 -8.05
N VAL A 154 1.84 -14.34 -8.73
CA VAL A 154 1.46 -13.49 -9.87
C VAL A 154 2.43 -13.75 -11.04
N PRO A 155 2.01 -13.47 -12.29
CA PRO A 155 2.91 -13.57 -13.44
C PRO A 155 4.16 -12.73 -13.23
N VAL A 156 5.33 -13.33 -13.42
CA VAL A 156 6.62 -12.63 -13.33
C VAL A 156 7.03 -12.17 -14.72
N ASN A 157 7.43 -10.93 -14.83
CA ASN A 157 7.99 -10.40 -16.05
C ASN A 157 9.43 -10.92 -16.24
N ASP A 158 9.58 -12.05 -16.91
CA ASP A 158 10.85 -12.68 -17.28
C ASP A 158 11.24 -12.39 -18.73
N ALA A 159 10.46 -11.56 -19.41
CA ALA A 159 10.62 -11.26 -20.80
C ALA A 159 11.94 -10.53 -21.11
N ALA A 160 12.50 -10.83 -22.27
CA ALA A 160 13.45 -9.95 -22.92
C ALA A 160 12.83 -8.55 -23.06
N SER A 161 13.65 -7.51 -22.90
CA SER A 161 13.23 -6.10 -22.98
C SER A 161 12.24 -5.86 -24.10
N HIS A 162 11.20 -5.11 -23.83
CA HIS A 162 10.29 -4.63 -24.86
C HIS A 162 11.06 -3.82 -25.94
N ARG A 163 10.56 -3.82 -27.15
CA ARG A 163 11.15 -3.07 -28.24
C ARG A 163 10.09 -2.15 -28.88
N PRO A 164 10.14 -0.83 -28.65
CA PRO A 164 11.04 -0.09 -27.74
C PRO A 164 10.78 -0.42 -26.27
N PRO A 165 11.77 -0.18 -25.37
CA PRO A 165 11.62 -0.39 -23.94
C PRO A 165 10.45 0.39 -23.35
N ALA A 166 9.79 -0.16 -22.31
CA ALA A 166 8.59 0.39 -21.75
C ALA A 166 8.77 0.84 -20.29
N ILE A 167 8.37 2.05 -20.00
CA ILE A 167 8.40 2.62 -18.64
C ILE A 167 6.97 2.88 -18.17
N GLY A 168 6.61 2.41 -16.99
CA GLY A 168 5.26 2.59 -16.46
C GLY A 168 5.23 3.26 -15.10
N THR A 169 4.15 3.99 -14.85
CA THR A 169 3.76 4.45 -13.51
C THR A 169 2.26 4.43 -13.37
N MET A 170 1.74 4.33 -12.13
CA MET A 170 0.30 4.42 -11.91
C MET A 170 -0.06 4.97 -10.53
N GLY A 171 -1.24 5.58 -10.45
CA GLY A 171 -1.80 6.05 -9.20
C GLY A 171 -2.85 7.14 -9.38
N ARG A 172 -3.33 7.71 -8.26
CA ARG A 172 -4.26 8.84 -8.31
C ARG A 172 -3.53 10.10 -8.80
N PHE A 173 -4.13 10.84 -9.71
CA PHE A 173 -3.57 12.09 -10.25
C PHE A 173 -3.74 13.23 -9.24
N VAL A 174 -2.86 13.26 -8.25
CA VAL A 174 -2.75 14.28 -7.18
C VAL A 174 -1.30 14.71 -7.01
N GLU A 175 -1.05 15.93 -6.56
CA GLU A 175 0.27 16.55 -6.52
C GLU A 175 1.35 15.72 -5.81
N LYS A 176 1.00 15.10 -4.68
CA LYS A 176 1.95 14.27 -3.91
C LYS A 176 2.51 13.07 -4.68
N LYS A 177 1.85 12.63 -5.78
CA LYS A 177 2.30 11.50 -6.60
C LYS A 177 3.37 11.89 -7.63
N GLY A 178 3.59 13.18 -7.88
CA GLY A 178 4.73 13.65 -8.66
C GLY A 178 4.72 13.25 -10.14
N PHE A 179 3.56 13.00 -10.75
CA PHE A 179 3.49 12.59 -12.15
C PHE A 179 3.95 13.66 -13.15
N ASP A 180 3.97 14.92 -12.73
CA ASP A 180 4.63 16.01 -13.44
C ASP A 180 6.15 15.79 -13.53
N LEU A 181 6.81 15.29 -12.47
CA LEU A 181 8.23 14.92 -12.49
C LEU A 181 8.51 13.74 -13.42
N TYR A 182 7.59 12.76 -13.46
CA TYR A 182 7.70 11.66 -14.40
C TYR A 182 7.67 12.15 -15.85
N ILE A 183 6.73 13.03 -16.20
CA ILE A 183 6.62 13.62 -17.54
C ILE A 183 7.89 14.42 -17.89
N ASP A 184 8.42 15.22 -16.95
CA ASP A 184 9.64 15.98 -17.16
C ASP A 184 10.85 15.08 -17.38
N ALA A 185 10.98 14.00 -16.61
CA ALA A 185 12.04 13.01 -16.79
C ALA A 185 11.97 12.34 -18.17
N LEU A 186 10.78 11.94 -18.62
CA LEU A 186 10.58 11.39 -19.96
C LEU A 186 10.94 12.41 -21.06
N ALA A 187 10.62 13.69 -20.86
CA ALA A 187 10.99 14.74 -21.81
C ALA A 187 12.51 14.89 -21.93
N LEU A 188 13.24 14.82 -20.81
CA LEU A 188 14.70 14.84 -20.79
C LEU A 188 15.30 13.62 -21.52
N MET A 189 14.75 12.43 -21.30
CA MET A 189 15.18 11.22 -22.01
C MET A 189 14.96 11.33 -23.51
N ARG A 190 13.81 11.85 -23.95
CA ARG A 190 13.52 12.11 -25.37
C ARG A 190 14.52 13.10 -25.99
N GLN A 191 14.81 14.21 -25.30
CA GLN A 191 15.79 15.20 -25.75
C GLN A 191 17.20 14.63 -25.96
N ARG A 192 17.54 13.57 -25.19
CA ARG A 192 18.80 12.81 -25.32
C ARG A 192 18.76 11.73 -26.43
N GLY A 193 17.63 11.61 -27.14
CA GLY A 193 17.48 10.62 -28.21
C GLY A 193 17.29 9.17 -27.71
N ILE A 194 16.90 8.99 -26.46
CA ILE A 194 16.65 7.65 -25.89
C ILE A 194 15.29 7.16 -26.41
N GLU A 195 15.25 5.97 -26.99
CA GLU A 195 14.03 5.34 -27.47
C GLU A 195 13.30 4.64 -26.30
N PHE A 196 12.02 4.93 -26.12
CA PHE A 196 11.14 4.30 -25.15
C PHE A 196 9.67 4.48 -25.53
N ARG A 197 8.80 3.71 -24.90
CA ARG A 197 7.37 4.01 -24.74
C ARG A 197 7.05 4.16 -23.25
N ALA A 198 6.01 4.92 -22.93
CA ALA A 198 5.66 5.19 -21.54
C ALA A 198 4.17 5.04 -21.27
N ILE A 199 3.81 4.69 -20.03
CA ILE A 199 2.43 4.54 -19.57
C ILE A 199 2.27 5.30 -18.25
N LEU A 200 1.24 6.15 -18.18
CA LEU A 200 0.78 6.79 -16.95
C LEU A 200 -0.65 6.37 -16.66
N GLY A 201 -0.79 5.33 -15.85
CA GLY A 201 -2.09 4.80 -15.44
C GLY A 201 -2.69 5.55 -14.26
N GLY A 202 -4.01 5.77 -14.31
CA GLY A 202 -4.73 6.39 -13.20
C GLY A 202 -5.69 7.47 -13.61
N THR A 203 -6.33 8.08 -12.59
CA THR A 203 -7.26 9.18 -12.74
C THR A 203 -7.17 10.13 -11.53
N GLY A 204 -7.70 11.34 -11.68
CA GLY A 204 -7.75 12.33 -10.59
C GLY A 204 -7.78 13.77 -11.11
N ASP A 205 -7.81 14.70 -10.18
CA ASP A 205 -8.04 16.13 -10.44
C ASP A 205 -6.99 16.79 -11.34
N LEU A 206 -5.79 16.20 -11.39
CA LEU A 206 -4.70 16.70 -12.23
C LEU A 206 -4.68 16.12 -13.66
N GLY A 207 -5.65 15.28 -14.05
CA GLY A 207 -5.62 14.56 -15.31
C GLY A 207 -5.40 15.46 -16.53
N GLU A 208 -6.23 16.47 -16.72
CA GLU A 208 -6.13 17.42 -17.85
C GLU A 208 -4.78 18.15 -17.86
N ARG A 209 -4.29 18.57 -16.68
CA ARG A 209 -3.00 19.26 -16.54
C ARG A 209 -1.83 18.37 -16.91
N LEU A 210 -1.87 17.09 -16.54
CA LEU A 210 -0.84 16.11 -16.89
C LEU A 210 -0.84 15.82 -18.39
N HIS A 211 -2.01 15.65 -19.01
CA HIS A 211 -2.13 15.50 -20.46
C HIS A 211 -1.57 16.72 -21.21
N ALA A 212 -1.97 17.94 -20.82
CA ALA A 212 -1.46 19.17 -21.45
C ALA A 212 0.07 19.28 -21.31
N ARG A 213 0.63 18.91 -20.12
CA ARG A 213 2.07 18.89 -19.90
C ARG A 213 2.80 17.89 -20.83
N ALA A 214 2.26 16.69 -20.99
CA ALA A 214 2.84 15.67 -21.87
C ALA A 214 2.87 16.14 -23.34
N ILE A 215 1.80 16.76 -23.81
CA ILE A 215 1.73 17.33 -25.17
C ILE A 215 2.77 18.45 -25.33
N ALA A 216 2.82 19.40 -24.38
CA ALA A 216 3.78 20.50 -24.42
C ALA A 216 5.25 20.03 -24.36
N ALA A 217 5.52 18.91 -23.68
CA ALA A 217 6.82 18.23 -23.63
C ALA A 217 7.11 17.39 -24.90
N GLY A 218 6.18 17.32 -25.85
CA GLY A 218 6.31 16.55 -27.08
C GLY A 218 6.19 15.05 -26.90
N LEU A 219 5.57 14.56 -25.83
CA LEU A 219 5.43 13.13 -25.50
C LEU A 219 4.12 12.50 -26.01
N GLY A 220 3.32 13.21 -26.83
CA GLY A 220 1.99 12.78 -27.21
C GLY A 220 1.89 11.36 -27.78
N ASP A 221 2.87 10.95 -28.60
CA ASP A 221 2.92 9.61 -29.21
C ASP A 221 3.69 8.57 -28.37
N LEU A 222 4.41 9.03 -27.35
CA LEU A 222 5.27 8.18 -26.51
C LEU A 222 4.65 7.82 -25.17
N LEU A 223 3.75 8.66 -24.62
CA LEU A 223 3.15 8.52 -23.31
C LEU A 223 1.64 8.24 -23.42
N ALA A 224 1.26 7.00 -23.12
CA ALA A 224 -0.14 6.60 -23.08
C ALA A 224 -0.78 6.89 -21.71
N PHE A 225 -2.05 7.31 -21.72
CA PHE A 225 -2.89 7.52 -20.55
C PHE A 225 -4.13 6.60 -20.63
N PRO A 226 -4.01 5.33 -20.21
CA PRO A 226 -5.12 4.37 -20.33
C PRO A 226 -6.26 4.58 -19.32
N GLY A 227 -6.16 5.56 -18.43
CA GLY A 227 -7.09 5.72 -17.33
C GLY A 227 -6.77 4.80 -16.15
N TRP A 228 -7.81 4.42 -15.40
CA TRP A 228 -7.63 3.53 -14.24
C TRP A 228 -7.19 2.13 -14.68
N ILE A 229 -6.18 1.58 -14.02
CA ILE A 229 -5.64 0.24 -14.32
C ILE A 229 -6.31 -0.80 -13.40
N ASP A 230 -7.21 -1.60 -13.97
CA ASP A 230 -7.83 -2.75 -13.29
C ASP A 230 -7.01 -4.03 -13.49
N ASP A 231 -6.49 -4.26 -14.69
CA ASP A 231 -5.58 -5.36 -15.02
C ASP A 231 -4.14 -4.99 -14.62
N ARG A 232 -3.79 -5.29 -13.36
CA ARG A 232 -2.45 -5.06 -12.81
C ARG A 232 -1.41 -5.96 -13.44
N ASP A 233 -1.74 -7.23 -13.63
CA ASP A 233 -0.82 -8.22 -14.20
C ASP A 233 -0.43 -7.84 -15.63
N GLY A 234 -1.40 -7.49 -16.47
CA GLY A 234 -1.15 -7.01 -17.82
C GLY A 234 -0.35 -5.70 -17.86
N PHE A 235 -0.59 -4.77 -16.90
CA PHE A 235 0.19 -3.55 -16.80
C PHE A 235 1.66 -3.83 -16.48
N TYR A 236 1.94 -4.63 -15.46
CA TYR A 236 3.33 -4.94 -15.06
C TYR A 236 4.04 -5.82 -16.10
N ALA A 237 3.33 -6.75 -16.75
CA ALA A 237 3.88 -7.51 -17.86
C ALA A 237 4.24 -6.65 -19.08
N GLY A 238 3.59 -5.48 -19.22
CA GLY A 238 3.79 -4.56 -20.35
C GLY A 238 4.91 -3.54 -20.15
N ILE A 239 5.67 -3.57 -19.05
CA ILE A 239 6.72 -2.56 -18.77
C ILE A 239 8.03 -3.21 -18.30
N ASP A 240 9.15 -2.55 -18.59
CA ASP A 240 10.51 -2.94 -18.19
C ASP A 240 10.94 -2.25 -16.88
N ILE A 241 10.46 -1.02 -16.66
CA ILE A 241 10.75 -0.20 -15.48
C ILE A 241 9.46 0.37 -14.92
N PHE A 242 9.28 0.24 -13.61
CA PHE A 242 8.26 0.99 -12.87
C PHE A 242 8.90 2.22 -12.24
N CYS A 243 8.37 3.43 -12.54
CA CYS A 243 8.82 4.68 -11.95
C CYS A 243 7.82 5.12 -10.86
N LEU A 244 8.30 5.37 -9.64
CA LEU A 244 7.51 5.93 -8.54
C LEU A 244 8.01 7.33 -8.19
N PRO A 245 7.52 8.40 -8.84
CA PRO A 245 8.06 9.76 -8.75
C PRO A 245 7.48 10.57 -7.57
N SER A 246 6.95 9.90 -6.55
CA SER A 246 6.16 10.51 -5.49
C SER A 246 6.94 11.52 -4.67
N ARG A 247 6.34 12.70 -4.41
CA ARG A 247 6.85 13.68 -3.44
C ARG A 247 6.60 13.22 -2.00
N HIS A 248 5.47 12.55 -1.79
CA HIS A 248 5.08 11.97 -0.50
C HIS A 248 4.42 10.61 -0.72
N GLU A 249 5.03 9.58 -0.19
CA GLU A 249 4.55 8.19 -0.28
C GLU A 249 4.73 7.50 1.07
N PRO A 250 3.68 7.37 1.86
CA PRO A 250 3.80 6.76 3.19
C PRO A 250 4.32 5.34 3.20
N PHE A 251 4.08 4.58 2.12
CA PHE A 251 4.64 3.24 1.94
C PHE A 251 5.03 2.99 0.48
N GLY A 252 4.07 2.96 -0.44
CA GLY A 252 4.30 2.63 -1.84
C GLY A 252 3.94 1.18 -2.18
N ILE A 253 2.67 0.80 -1.98
CA ILE A 253 2.17 -0.55 -2.33
C ILE A 253 2.51 -0.89 -3.79
N VAL A 254 2.40 0.06 -4.71
CA VAL A 254 2.75 -0.13 -6.12
C VAL A 254 4.23 -0.48 -6.36
N ALA A 255 5.13 -0.09 -5.43
CA ALA A 255 6.54 -0.49 -5.51
C ALA A 255 6.72 -1.98 -5.20
N ILE A 256 6.06 -2.48 -4.15
CA ILE A 256 6.10 -3.92 -3.84
C ILE A 256 5.28 -4.76 -4.83
N GLU A 257 4.27 -4.18 -5.48
CA GLU A 257 3.58 -4.81 -6.62
C GLU A 257 4.53 -4.96 -7.81
N ALA A 258 5.30 -3.90 -8.16
CA ALA A 258 6.34 -3.99 -9.19
C ALA A 258 7.39 -5.06 -8.86
N PHE A 259 7.83 -5.12 -7.60
CA PHE A 259 8.72 -6.18 -7.12
C PHE A 259 8.11 -7.57 -7.30
N ALA A 260 6.85 -7.76 -6.92
CA ALA A 260 6.15 -9.03 -7.06
C ALA A 260 6.05 -9.51 -8.51
N HIS A 261 5.97 -8.60 -9.47
CA HIS A 261 5.95 -8.92 -10.90
C HIS A 261 7.35 -8.98 -11.55
N GLY A 262 8.42 -8.83 -10.77
CA GLY A 262 9.79 -8.85 -11.32
C GLY A 262 10.09 -7.67 -12.24
N VAL A 263 9.56 -6.48 -11.94
CA VAL A 263 9.81 -5.24 -12.68
C VAL A 263 10.80 -4.38 -11.92
N ALA A 264 11.81 -3.85 -12.62
CA ALA A 264 12.81 -2.97 -12.03
C ALA A 264 12.18 -1.66 -11.56
N LEU A 265 12.55 -1.20 -10.35
CA LEU A 265 12.00 0.00 -9.72
C LEU A 265 13.00 1.15 -9.76
N VAL A 266 12.52 2.32 -10.23
CA VAL A 266 13.14 3.63 -9.99
C VAL A 266 12.18 4.45 -9.15
N SER A 267 12.62 4.96 -8.00
CA SER A 267 11.76 5.72 -7.11
C SER A 267 12.45 6.95 -6.55
N THR A 268 11.67 7.98 -6.27
CA THR A 268 12.13 9.07 -5.40
C THR A 268 12.30 8.57 -3.96
N ALA A 269 13.29 9.12 -3.24
CA ALA A 269 13.56 8.81 -1.83
C ALA A 269 12.54 9.48 -0.90
N SER A 270 11.25 9.28 -1.17
CA SER A 270 10.17 9.66 -0.25
C SER A 270 10.07 8.62 0.88
N GLU A 271 9.21 8.88 1.85
CA GLU A 271 9.20 8.19 3.17
C GLU A 271 9.24 6.66 3.06
N GLY A 272 8.21 6.06 2.47
CA GLY A 272 8.09 4.60 2.35
C GLY A 272 9.13 3.98 1.41
N PRO A 273 9.32 4.49 0.18
CA PRO A 273 10.34 4.01 -0.74
C PRO A 273 11.75 3.99 -0.14
N SER A 274 12.10 4.94 0.73
CA SER A 274 13.40 4.96 1.43
C SER A 274 13.60 3.77 2.38
N GLU A 275 12.52 3.09 2.81
CA GLU A 275 12.60 1.85 3.59
C GLU A 275 12.48 0.59 2.75
N ILE A 276 11.79 0.67 1.60
CA ILE A 276 11.53 -0.49 0.72
C ILE A 276 12.75 -0.78 -0.16
N VAL A 277 13.41 0.27 -0.63
CA VAL A 277 14.54 0.18 -1.57
C VAL A 277 15.86 0.23 -0.82
N ASP A 278 16.67 -0.80 -0.99
CA ASP A 278 17.96 -0.98 -0.30
C ASP A 278 19.19 -0.74 -1.22
N GLY A 279 18.96 -0.28 -2.45
CA GLY A 279 19.99 -0.05 -3.46
C GLY A 279 20.34 -1.27 -4.31
N THR A 280 19.95 -2.48 -3.92
CA THR A 280 20.08 -3.70 -4.74
C THR A 280 18.80 -4.02 -5.50
N ASN A 281 17.65 -3.78 -4.89
CA ASN A 281 16.31 -4.12 -5.36
C ASN A 281 15.59 -2.98 -6.10
N GLY A 282 16.24 -1.82 -6.24
CA GLY A 282 15.72 -0.63 -6.92
C GLY A 282 16.72 0.52 -6.89
N VAL A 283 16.37 1.60 -7.57
CA VAL A 283 17.17 2.83 -7.61
C VAL A 283 16.40 3.96 -6.92
N LEU A 284 17.01 4.60 -5.91
CA LEU A 284 16.49 5.79 -5.27
C LEU A 284 17.15 7.05 -5.82
N VAL A 285 16.33 8.07 -6.07
CA VAL A 285 16.79 9.40 -6.48
C VAL A 285 16.18 10.48 -5.57
N PRO A 286 16.77 11.70 -5.50
CA PRO A 286 16.20 12.77 -4.69
C PRO A 286 14.76 13.11 -5.05
N VAL A 287 13.94 13.45 -4.04
CA VAL A 287 12.57 13.91 -4.25
C VAL A 287 12.58 15.24 -5.02
N GLY A 288 11.76 15.32 -6.07
CA GLY A 288 11.62 16.53 -6.88
C GLY A 288 12.65 16.67 -8.02
N ASP A 289 13.55 15.71 -8.19
CA ASP A 289 14.60 15.74 -9.21
C ASP A 289 14.23 14.91 -10.44
N ALA A 290 13.66 15.56 -11.45
CA ALA A 290 13.31 14.95 -12.71
C ALA A 290 14.56 14.53 -13.52
N GLY A 291 15.69 15.23 -13.37
CA GLY A 291 16.95 14.89 -14.02
C GLY A 291 17.49 13.57 -13.50
N ALA A 292 17.55 13.40 -12.18
CA ALA A 292 17.99 12.16 -11.56
C ALA A 292 17.05 10.97 -11.89
N LEU A 293 15.73 11.20 -12.00
CA LEU A 293 14.79 10.18 -12.49
C LEU A 293 15.11 9.78 -13.93
N ALA A 294 15.37 10.75 -14.82
CA ALA A 294 15.72 10.49 -16.21
C ALA A 294 17.03 9.70 -16.32
N ASP A 295 18.06 10.07 -15.57
CA ASP A 295 19.35 9.38 -15.54
C ASP A 295 19.19 7.93 -15.07
N ALA A 296 18.51 7.70 -13.94
CA ALA A 296 18.31 6.38 -13.38
C ALA A 296 17.52 5.45 -14.33
N MET A 297 16.45 5.96 -14.98
CA MET A 297 15.69 5.20 -15.96
C MET A 297 16.53 4.90 -17.20
N ALA A 298 17.27 5.89 -17.72
CA ALA A 298 18.14 5.72 -18.87
C ALA A 298 19.25 4.68 -18.63
N ASP A 299 19.90 4.72 -17.47
CA ASP A 299 20.93 3.77 -17.06
C ASP A 299 20.39 2.32 -17.03
N LEU A 300 19.20 2.11 -16.45
CA LEU A 300 18.58 0.78 -16.42
C LEU A 300 18.10 0.31 -17.79
N LEU A 301 17.74 1.21 -18.71
CA LEU A 301 17.41 0.84 -20.09
C LEU A 301 18.65 0.49 -20.92
N ALA A 302 19.79 1.12 -20.62
CA ALA A 302 21.05 0.87 -21.32
C ALA A 302 21.75 -0.43 -20.87
N ASP A 303 21.46 -0.91 -19.65
CA ASP A 303 22.09 -2.12 -19.07
C ASP A 303 21.02 -3.16 -18.67
N ASP A 304 20.68 -4.03 -19.60
CA ASP A 304 19.70 -5.11 -19.42
C ASP A 304 20.09 -6.05 -18.26
N ALA A 305 21.38 -6.35 -18.10
CA ALA A 305 21.85 -7.26 -17.04
C ALA A 305 21.64 -6.63 -15.66
N ARG A 306 21.97 -5.34 -15.50
CA ARG A 306 21.72 -4.59 -14.28
C ARG A 306 20.22 -4.48 -13.99
N ARG A 307 19.40 -4.19 -15.00
CA ARG A 307 17.93 -4.10 -14.86
C ARG A 307 17.34 -5.42 -14.38
N GLN A 308 17.70 -6.54 -15.01
CA GLN A 308 17.25 -7.88 -14.62
C GLN A 308 17.70 -8.25 -13.21
N LYS A 309 18.95 -7.96 -12.84
CA LYS A 309 19.46 -8.19 -11.49
C LYS A 309 18.69 -7.41 -10.46
N THR A 310 18.40 -6.13 -10.72
CA THR A 310 17.60 -5.26 -9.83
C THR A 310 16.18 -5.79 -9.69
N ALA A 311 15.55 -6.20 -10.77
CA ALA A 311 14.21 -6.79 -10.77
C ALA A 311 14.13 -8.10 -9.97
N ALA A 312 15.13 -8.98 -10.16
CA ALA A 312 15.22 -10.25 -9.42
C ALA A 312 15.41 -10.02 -7.91
N ALA A 313 16.23 -9.05 -7.50
CA ALA A 313 16.39 -8.66 -6.09
C ALA A 313 15.10 -8.10 -5.53
N GLY A 314 14.37 -7.26 -6.28
CA GLY A 314 13.04 -6.78 -5.92
C GLY A 314 12.06 -7.93 -5.71
N ARG A 315 12.03 -8.90 -6.63
CA ARG A 315 11.18 -10.09 -6.53
C ARG A 315 11.48 -10.91 -5.27
N ALA A 316 12.76 -11.12 -4.94
CA ALA A 316 13.15 -11.80 -3.71
C ALA A 316 12.64 -11.04 -2.47
N ALA A 317 12.79 -9.72 -2.42
CA ALA A 317 12.27 -8.88 -1.34
C ALA A 317 10.74 -8.98 -1.22
N ALA A 318 9.99 -9.02 -2.34
CA ALA A 318 8.55 -9.22 -2.33
C ALA A 318 8.17 -10.55 -1.67
N VAL A 319 8.81 -11.64 -2.04
CA VAL A 319 8.53 -12.99 -1.51
C VAL A 319 8.90 -13.08 -0.02
N GLU A 320 10.09 -12.66 0.34
CA GLU A 320 10.62 -12.85 1.71
C GLU A 320 10.02 -11.88 2.74
N THR A 321 9.77 -10.64 2.31
CA THR A 321 9.40 -9.57 3.24
C THR A 321 7.95 -9.13 3.09
N TYR A 322 7.45 -9.00 1.86
CA TYR A 322 6.17 -8.35 1.59
C TYR A 322 5.05 -9.31 1.17
N SER A 323 5.29 -10.63 1.12
CA SER A 323 4.25 -11.60 0.80
C SER A 323 3.14 -11.65 1.86
N MET A 324 1.95 -12.10 1.45
CA MET A 324 0.82 -12.35 2.38
C MET A 324 1.22 -13.30 3.50
N GLU A 325 2.05 -14.30 3.21
CA GLU A 325 2.54 -15.26 4.20
C GLU A 325 3.47 -14.60 5.23
N ALA A 326 4.46 -13.81 4.77
CA ALA A 326 5.38 -13.11 5.66
C ALA A 326 4.65 -12.08 6.54
N GLY A 327 3.71 -11.33 5.96
CA GLY A 327 2.87 -10.38 6.69
C GLY A 327 1.94 -11.09 7.69
N GLY A 328 1.35 -12.20 7.28
CA GLY A 328 0.48 -13.01 8.13
C GLY A 328 1.22 -13.55 9.37
N ARG A 329 2.45 -14.06 9.20
CA ARG A 329 3.29 -14.47 10.34
C ARG A 329 3.56 -13.31 11.31
N ARG A 330 3.88 -12.11 10.80
CA ARG A 330 4.10 -10.91 11.64
C ARG A 330 2.83 -10.48 12.36
N LEU A 331 1.69 -10.47 11.67
CA LEU A 331 0.38 -10.17 12.27
C LEU A 331 0.04 -11.16 13.38
N SER A 332 0.20 -12.47 13.15
CA SER A 332 -0.06 -13.50 14.15
C SER A 332 0.84 -13.35 15.37
N ALA A 333 2.13 -13.05 15.17
CA ALA A 333 3.07 -12.80 16.28
C ALA A 333 2.67 -11.57 17.10
N ALA A 334 2.28 -10.47 16.45
CA ALA A 334 1.83 -9.26 17.13
C ALA A 334 0.54 -9.52 17.95
N LEU A 335 -0.42 -10.24 17.37
CA LEU A 335 -1.67 -10.61 18.06
C LEU A 335 -1.41 -11.53 19.27
N ALA A 336 -0.50 -12.49 19.14
CA ALA A 336 -0.12 -13.39 20.23
C ALA A 336 0.56 -12.63 21.39
N ALA A 337 1.47 -11.70 21.06
CA ALA A 337 2.14 -10.84 22.05
C ALA A 337 1.14 -9.99 22.85
N LEU A 338 0.16 -9.40 22.14
CA LEU A 338 -0.90 -8.61 22.78
C LEU A 338 -1.82 -9.45 23.66
N HIS A 339 -2.19 -10.64 23.21
CA HIS A 339 -3.03 -11.55 23.99
C HIS A 339 -2.33 -12.02 25.29
N SER A 340 -1.04 -12.34 25.20
CA SER A 340 -0.25 -12.74 26.37
C SER A 340 -0.09 -11.59 27.37
N ALA A 341 0.07 -10.36 26.92
CA ALA A 341 0.17 -9.18 27.77
C ALA A 341 -1.16 -8.81 28.46
N ALA A 342 -2.29 -9.17 27.86
CA ALA A 342 -3.64 -8.90 28.39
C ALA A 342 -4.10 -9.96 29.42
N THR A 343 -3.43 -11.14 29.47
CA THR A 343 -3.71 -12.19 30.44
C THR A 343 -2.66 -12.09 31.56
N PRO A 344 -2.95 -11.42 32.71
CA PRO A 344 -2.02 -11.42 33.83
C PRO A 344 -1.84 -12.87 34.27
N GLY A 345 -0.59 -13.34 34.32
CA GLY A 345 -0.28 -14.67 34.76
C GLY A 345 -0.90 -14.93 36.14
N ASN A 346 -1.65 -16.00 36.27
CA ASN A 346 -1.89 -16.66 37.53
C ASN A 346 -0.51 -17.16 38.02
N LEU A 347 0.16 -16.37 38.82
CA LEU A 347 1.23 -16.81 39.75
C LEU A 347 0.65 -16.91 41.15
#